data_437af95b5f360d4a9ee76e5e7fe6bab5
#
_entry.id   437af95b5f360d4a9ee76e5e7fe6bab5
#
_cell.length_a   1.000
_cell.length_b   1.000
_cell.length_c   1.000
_cell.angle_alpha   90.00
_cell.angle_beta   90.00
_cell.angle_gamma   90.00
#
_symmetry.space_group_name_H-M   'P 1'
#
loop_
_entity.id
_entity.type
_entity.pdbx_description
1 polymer ?
#
loop_
_entity_poly.entity_id
_entity_poly.type
_entity_poly.pdbx_seq_one_letter_code
_entity_poly.pdbx_strand_id
1 'polypeptide(L)'
;MSDRMRVGLNVANFAPPGGRARLGPALAQVARRAEDAGFESFWLWDHFFWDQTPIGPGVTDREMIEAYTALGFVAGVTRTIKLGTMVASATYRHPGVLIKQVTALDLLSGGRAVFGIGAGWFEEEHRALGIPFPSVKERFERLEETVQIALQMWADEGKYDRARPFSGRHYRLERTLNVPQALQRPHPPILIGGGGERKTLRLVAQYADACNLDSRLSDDHLGHKLAVLRGHCERLGRPYEAIEKTLYGRLHVTRDGRGGSMSPPQAVDYCRMQADLGIDTLILVDEKFNVYDPDFLDLWGGELIPAIQRLRVAGR
;
A
#
# COMPACT_ATOMS: atom_id res chain seq x y z
N MET A 1 -1.00 7.90 -16.91
CA MET A 1 -0.11 7.94 -15.72
C MET A 1 1.12 8.78 -16.05
N SER A 2 1.81 9.35 -15.04
CA SER A 2 3.07 10.08 -15.24
C SER A 2 4.17 9.14 -15.76
N ASP A 3 5.02 9.62 -16.66
CA ASP A 3 6.24 8.92 -17.10
C ASP A 3 7.42 9.09 -16.12
N ARG A 4 7.18 9.76 -14.97
CA ARG A 4 8.19 10.06 -13.95
C ARG A 4 8.01 9.18 -12.74
N MET A 5 9.14 8.77 -12.14
CA MET A 5 9.14 8.01 -10.91
C MET A 5 8.61 8.84 -9.72
N ARG A 6 7.86 8.20 -8.85
CA ARG A 6 7.23 8.79 -7.66
C ARG A 6 7.71 8.11 -6.39
N VAL A 7 7.49 8.76 -5.26
CA VAL A 7 7.83 8.22 -3.94
C VAL A 7 6.61 8.30 -3.02
N GLY A 8 6.26 7.19 -2.40
CA GLY A 8 5.31 7.11 -1.30
C GLY A 8 6.02 6.83 0.01
N LEU A 9 5.43 7.20 1.13
CA LEU A 9 5.95 6.91 2.47
C LEU A 9 5.08 5.85 3.14
N ASN A 10 5.70 4.77 3.63
CA ASN A 10 5.04 3.82 4.51
C ASN A 10 5.48 4.04 5.97
N VAL A 11 4.53 4.31 6.84
CA VAL A 11 4.76 4.45 8.28
C VAL A 11 4.39 3.13 8.98
N ALA A 12 5.37 2.56 9.67
CA ALA A 12 5.25 1.29 10.38
C ALA A 12 5.72 1.40 11.84
N ASN A 13 5.96 2.62 12.34
CA ASN A 13 6.34 2.89 13.71
C ASN A 13 5.30 3.81 14.35
N PHE A 14 4.64 3.33 15.42
CA PHE A 14 3.62 4.06 16.17
C PHE A 14 4.06 4.35 17.61
N ALA A 15 5.38 4.30 17.88
CA ALA A 15 6.00 4.66 19.15
C ALA A 15 6.77 6.00 19.00
N PRO A 16 6.09 7.15 19.01
CA PRO A 16 6.74 8.43 18.85
C PRO A 16 7.58 8.83 20.08
N PRO A 17 8.59 9.68 19.92
CA PRO A 17 9.26 10.32 21.04
C PRO A 17 8.25 11.01 21.96
N GLY A 18 8.40 10.79 23.28
CA GLY A 18 7.47 11.31 24.28
C GLY A 18 6.28 10.40 24.59
N GLY A 19 6.24 9.19 24.03
CA GLY A 19 5.32 8.11 24.38
C GLY A 19 3.92 8.22 23.76
N ARG A 20 3.05 7.28 24.13
CA ARG A 20 1.72 7.06 23.50
C ARG A 20 0.82 8.28 23.44
N ALA A 21 0.86 9.16 24.47
CA ALA A 21 0.05 10.38 24.48
C ALA A 21 0.42 11.36 23.35
N ARG A 22 1.59 11.20 22.76
CA ARG A 22 2.05 12.01 21.62
C ARG A 22 1.72 11.42 20.26
N LEU A 23 1.18 10.20 20.19
CA LEU A 23 0.97 9.49 18.93
C LEU A 23 0.12 10.29 17.93
N GLY A 24 -1.04 10.78 18.33
CA GLY A 24 -1.90 11.57 17.44
C GLY A 24 -1.21 12.81 16.89
N PRO A 25 -0.70 13.73 17.75
CA PRO A 25 0.06 14.89 17.28
C PRO A 25 1.26 14.56 16.41
N ALA A 26 2.05 13.52 16.76
CA ALA A 26 3.23 13.10 16.01
C ALA A 26 2.85 12.52 14.63
N LEU A 27 1.84 11.66 14.56
CA LEU A 27 1.35 11.12 13.29
C LEU A 27 0.81 12.22 12.37
N ALA A 28 0.08 13.19 12.92
CA ALA A 28 -0.40 14.36 12.16
C ALA A 28 0.78 15.19 11.62
N GLN A 29 1.83 15.38 12.42
CA GLN A 29 3.03 16.11 12.00
C GLN A 29 3.76 15.37 10.88
N VAL A 30 4.00 14.06 11.03
CA VAL A 30 4.63 13.22 10.00
C VAL A 30 3.84 13.27 8.69
N ALA A 31 2.51 13.11 8.76
CA ALA A 31 1.67 13.10 7.56
C ALA A 31 1.69 14.44 6.80
N ARG A 32 1.60 15.58 7.52
CA ARG A 32 1.69 16.92 6.90
C ARG A 32 3.07 17.16 6.30
N ARG A 33 4.13 16.83 7.03
CA ARG A 33 5.50 17.00 6.53
C ARG A 33 5.80 16.10 5.33
N ALA A 34 5.26 14.88 5.31
CA ALA A 34 5.36 13.99 4.14
C ALA A 34 4.65 14.60 2.92
N GLU A 35 3.46 15.17 3.11
CA GLU A 35 2.74 15.89 2.06
C GLU A 35 3.53 17.09 1.55
N ASP A 36 4.03 17.94 2.46
CA ASP A 36 4.83 19.14 2.14
C ASP A 36 6.17 18.78 1.47
N ALA A 37 6.76 17.64 1.83
CA ALA A 37 7.97 17.10 1.24
C ALA A 37 7.76 16.55 -0.18
N GLY A 38 6.51 16.39 -0.63
CA GLY A 38 6.17 15.93 -1.97
C GLY A 38 6.05 14.42 -2.13
N PHE A 39 5.85 13.67 -1.03
CA PHE A 39 5.47 12.28 -1.13
C PHE A 39 4.09 12.16 -1.81
N GLU A 40 4.00 11.28 -2.81
CA GLU A 40 2.76 11.06 -3.58
C GLU A 40 1.68 10.34 -2.76
N SER A 41 2.09 9.48 -1.82
CA SER A 41 1.20 8.61 -1.06
C SER A 41 1.73 8.30 0.33
N PHE A 42 0.80 8.09 1.25
CA PHE A 42 1.03 7.75 2.65
C PHE A 42 0.37 6.42 2.98
N TRP A 43 1.15 5.48 3.48
CA TRP A 43 0.74 4.11 3.69
C TRP A 43 0.94 3.70 5.13
N LEU A 44 0.02 2.88 5.65
CA LEU A 44 0.14 2.24 6.95
C LEU A 44 0.11 0.73 6.80
N TRP A 45 0.88 0.04 7.63
CA TRP A 45 0.69 -1.41 7.78
C TRP A 45 -0.68 -1.70 8.41
N ASP A 46 -1.36 -2.73 7.93
CA ASP A 46 -2.60 -3.22 8.51
C ASP A 46 -2.31 -4.44 9.39
N HIS A 47 -1.62 -4.17 10.52
CA HIS A 47 -1.37 -5.12 11.58
C HIS A 47 -2.00 -4.61 12.88
N PHE A 48 -2.45 -5.52 13.75
CA PHE A 48 -3.06 -5.19 15.05
C PHE A 48 -2.04 -5.21 16.17
N PHE A 49 -0.98 -6.02 16.01
CA PHE A 49 0.22 -6.02 16.83
C PHE A 49 1.38 -6.58 16.00
N TRP A 50 2.59 -6.37 16.48
CA TRP A 50 3.77 -7.02 15.93
C TRP A 50 4.54 -7.65 17.06
N ASP A 51 4.70 -8.96 17.04
CA ASP A 51 5.48 -9.63 18.03
C ASP A 51 6.98 -9.66 17.68
N GLN A 52 7.76 -9.94 18.66
CA GLN A 52 9.17 -10.13 18.90
C GLN A 52 10.10 -10.49 17.73
N THR A 53 9.68 -10.52 16.49
CA THR A 53 10.63 -10.64 15.38
C THR A 53 11.38 -9.32 15.25
N PRO A 54 12.71 -9.29 15.54
CA PRO A 54 13.48 -8.06 15.43
C PRO A 54 13.37 -7.52 14.01
N ILE A 55 12.83 -6.32 13.87
CA ILE A 55 12.75 -5.65 12.56
C ILE A 55 13.96 -4.72 12.41
N GLY A 56 14.76 -4.58 13.46
CA GLY A 56 15.98 -3.78 13.52
C GLY A 56 16.57 -3.76 14.92
N PRO A 57 17.81 -3.27 15.10
CA PRO A 57 18.44 -3.21 16.42
C PRO A 57 17.62 -2.41 17.42
N GLY A 58 17.17 -3.06 18.50
CA GLY A 58 16.52 -2.41 19.65
C GLY A 58 15.02 -2.19 19.56
N VAL A 59 14.34 -2.66 18.50
CA VAL A 59 12.87 -2.59 18.41
C VAL A 59 12.31 -3.99 18.57
N THR A 60 11.92 -4.36 19.80
CA THR A 60 11.38 -5.67 20.13
C THR A 60 9.85 -5.69 20.14
N ASP A 61 9.20 -4.61 20.60
CA ASP A 61 7.75 -4.51 20.67
C ASP A 61 7.28 -3.34 19.81
N ARG A 62 6.51 -3.60 18.76
CA ARG A 62 5.89 -2.56 17.98
C ARG A 62 4.46 -2.37 18.37
N GLU A 63 4.20 -1.18 18.83
CA GLU A 63 2.83 -0.70 18.94
C GLU A 63 2.25 -0.54 17.54
N MET A 64 1.11 -1.18 17.30
CA MET A 64 0.33 -1.02 16.09
C MET A 64 -1.00 -0.37 16.42
N ILE A 65 -1.52 0.42 15.51
CA ILE A 65 -2.86 0.98 15.62
C ILE A 65 -3.67 0.52 14.42
N GLU A 66 -4.98 0.43 14.58
CA GLU A 66 -5.88 0.02 13.51
C GLU A 66 -5.76 0.98 12.31
N ALA A 67 -5.41 0.41 11.15
CA ALA A 67 -4.93 1.19 10.02
C ALA A 67 -5.99 2.14 9.43
N TYR A 68 -7.25 1.70 9.26
CA TYR A 68 -8.29 2.55 8.67
C TYR A 68 -8.73 3.67 9.62
N THR A 69 -8.72 3.43 10.92
CA THR A 69 -8.95 4.48 11.94
C THR A 69 -7.85 5.54 11.86
N ALA A 70 -6.59 5.10 11.77
CA ALA A 70 -5.46 6.01 11.64
C ALA A 70 -5.47 6.77 10.30
N LEU A 71 -5.78 6.11 9.19
CA LEU A 71 -5.89 6.74 7.87
C LEU A 71 -7.03 7.77 7.83
N GLY A 72 -8.17 7.50 8.50
CA GLY A 72 -9.25 8.48 8.66
C GLY A 72 -8.79 9.74 9.39
N PHE A 73 -7.98 9.58 10.46
CA PHE A 73 -7.35 10.70 11.15
C PHE A 73 -6.38 11.47 10.24
N VAL A 74 -5.52 10.76 9.52
CA VAL A 74 -4.57 11.35 8.56
C VAL A 74 -5.30 12.09 7.44
N ALA A 75 -6.42 11.55 6.94
CA ALA A 75 -7.25 12.21 5.93
C ALA A 75 -7.72 13.60 6.37
N GLY A 76 -8.06 13.76 7.65
CA GLY A 76 -8.53 15.05 8.22
C GLY A 76 -7.41 16.08 8.40
N VAL A 77 -6.13 15.68 8.37
CA VAL A 77 -4.99 16.59 8.60
C VAL A 77 -4.12 16.82 7.37
N THR A 78 -4.42 16.17 6.25
CA THR A 78 -3.75 16.28 4.94
C THR A 78 -4.74 16.69 3.84
N ARG A 79 -4.27 17.09 2.64
CA ARG A 79 -5.10 17.65 1.57
C ARG A 79 -4.95 16.96 0.22
N THR A 80 -3.75 16.50 -0.13
CA THR A 80 -3.40 16.04 -1.49
C THR A 80 -2.81 14.64 -1.53
N ILE A 81 -2.07 14.24 -0.48
CA ILE A 81 -1.39 12.94 -0.41
C ILE A 81 -2.39 11.79 -0.44
N LYS A 82 -2.15 10.78 -1.28
CA LYS A 82 -2.96 9.56 -1.35
C LYS A 82 -2.80 8.72 -0.09
N LEU A 83 -3.83 7.98 0.29
CA LEU A 83 -3.90 7.27 1.57
C LEU A 83 -4.29 5.81 1.36
N GLY A 84 -3.51 4.88 1.88
CA GLY A 84 -3.82 3.46 1.75
C GLY A 84 -3.15 2.57 2.79
N THR A 85 -3.57 1.32 2.83
CA THR A 85 -2.90 0.26 3.61
C THR A 85 -1.87 -0.47 2.76
N MET A 86 -0.72 -0.85 3.35
CA MET A 86 0.37 -1.58 2.70
C MET A 86 0.61 -2.93 3.40
N VAL A 87 -0.21 -3.91 3.21
CA VAL A 87 -1.52 -3.95 2.56
C VAL A 87 -2.52 -4.58 3.51
N ALA A 88 -3.83 -4.29 3.38
CA ALA A 88 -4.86 -4.96 4.17
C ALA A 88 -4.87 -6.47 3.88
N SER A 89 -5.09 -7.27 4.94
CA SER A 89 -5.29 -8.70 4.78
C SER A 89 -6.75 -9.02 4.39
N ALA A 90 -6.94 -9.81 3.35
CA ALA A 90 -8.26 -10.28 2.93
C ALA A 90 -8.96 -11.16 3.99
N THR A 91 -8.26 -11.53 5.07
CA THR A 91 -8.76 -12.39 6.13
C THR A 91 -9.14 -11.66 7.42
N TYR A 92 -8.72 -10.39 7.59
CA TYR A 92 -8.97 -9.66 8.85
C TYR A 92 -10.38 -9.13 9.00
N ARG A 93 -11.02 -8.75 7.89
CA ARG A 93 -12.34 -8.12 7.90
C ARG A 93 -13.28 -8.79 6.91
N HIS A 94 -14.56 -8.80 7.22
CA HIS A 94 -15.57 -9.15 6.22
C HIS A 94 -15.50 -8.16 5.05
N PRO A 95 -15.50 -8.62 3.77
CA PRO A 95 -15.29 -7.75 2.61
C PRO A 95 -16.28 -6.57 2.55
N GLY A 96 -17.56 -6.77 2.86
CA GLY A 96 -18.54 -5.69 2.88
C GLY A 96 -18.18 -4.56 3.85
N VAL A 97 -17.58 -4.88 5.02
CA VAL A 97 -17.10 -3.88 5.98
C VAL A 97 -15.83 -3.22 5.49
N LEU A 98 -14.87 -4.01 5.00
CA LEU A 98 -13.60 -3.50 4.46
C LEU A 98 -13.82 -2.49 3.33
N ILE A 99 -14.68 -2.84 2.36
CA ILE A 99 -14.99 -1.94 1.25
C ILE A 99 -15.70 -0.66 1.72
N LYS A 100 -16.53 -0.78 2.77
CA LYS A 100 -17.15 0.40 3.39
C LYS A 100 -16.12 1.30 4.07
N GLN A 101 -15.10 0.75 4.71
CA GLN A 101 -13.99 1.52 5.29
C GLN A 101 -13.20 2.26 4.21
N VAL A 102 -12.86 1.59 3.10
CA VAL A 102 -12.17 2.24 1.95
C VAL A 102 -13.03 3.36 1.36
N THR A 103 -14.34 3.10 1.18
CA THR A 103 -15.27 4.12 0.67
C THR A 103 -15.38 5.32 1.61
N ALA A 104 -15.43 5.08 2.92
CA ALA A 104 -15.47 6.15 3.92
C ALA A 104 -14.16 6.97 3.90
N LEU A 105 -13.01 6.29 3.81
CA LEU A 105 -11.71 6.95 3.66
C LEU A 105 -11.68 7.82 2.39
N ASP A 106 -12.20 7.32 1.27
CA ASP A 106 -12.26 8.06 0.01
C ASP A 106 -13.09 9.34 0.14
N LEU A 107 -14.27 9.24 0.73
CA LEU A 107 -15.14 10.38 0.99
C LEU A 107 -14.51 11.41 1.92
N LEU A 108 -13.97 10.96 3.07
CA LEU A 108 -13.38 11.83 4.08
C LEU A 108 -12.09 12.49 3.63
N SER A 109 -11.37 11.86 2.73
CA SER A 109 -10.13 12.39 2.15
C SER A 109 -10.35 13.26 0.90
N GLY A 110 -11.58 13.35 0.37
CA GLY A 110 -11.84 14.07 -0.89
C GLY A 110 -11.33 13.33 -2.12
N GLY A 111 -11.43 11.99 -2.14
CA GLY A 111 -11.06 11.18 -3.31
C GLY A 111 -9.58 10.79 -3.36
N ARG A 112 -8.95 10.51 -2.19
CA ARG A 112 -7.52 10.16 -2.11
C ARG A 112 -7.24 8.74 -1.63
N ALA A 113 -8.27 7.93 -1.38
CA ALA A 113 -8.08 6.56 -0.92
C ALA A 113 -7.48 5.67 -2.01
N VAL A 114 -6.62 4.74 -1.59
CA VAL A 114 -6.15 3.61 -2.38
C VAL A 114 -6.46 2.32 -1.62
N PHE A 115 -7.09 1.37 -2.28
CA PHE A 115 -7.39 0.07 -1.70
C PHE A 115 -6.21 -0.88 -1.84
N GLY A 116 -5.29 -0.87 -0.88
CA GLY A 116 -4.20 -1.84 -0.81
C GLY A 116 -4.64 -3.13 -0.14
N ILE A 117 -4.50 -4.28 -0.82
CA ILE A 117 -4.95 -5.58 -0.31
C ILE A 117 -4.00 -6.73 -0.67
N GLY A 118 -3.93 -7.75 0.18
CA GLY A 118 -3.17 -8.97 -0.02
C GLY A 118 -3.84 -10.19 0.61
N ALA A 119 -3.27 -11.37 0.38
CA ALA A 119 -3.84 -12.63 0.86
C ALA A 119 -3.72 -12.86 2.37
N GLY A 120 -2.91 -12.04 3.08
CA GLY A 120 -2.57 -12.27 4.49
C GLY A 120 -1.49 -13.34 4.68
N TRP A 121 -0.70 -13.20 5.73
CA TRP A 121 0.42 -14.11 5.99
C TRP A 121 0.73 -14.33 7.48
N PHE A 122 0.41 -13.38 8.35
CA PHE A 122 0.81 -13.40 9.75
C PHE A 122 -0.18 -14.22 10.59
N GLU A 123 0.13 -15.52 10.75
CA GLU A 123 -0.73 -16.51 11.42
C GLU A 123 -0.95 -16.19 12.89
N GLU A 124 0.08 -15.73 13.60
CA GLU A 124 0.01 -15.47 15.02
C GLU A 124 -1.03 -14.40 15.38
N GLU A 125 -1.09 -13.34 14.59
CA GLU A 125 -2.07 -12.27 14.74
C GLU A 125 -3.50 -12.80 14.61
N HIS A 126 -3.73 -13.69 13.63
CA HIS A 126 -5.02 -14.36 13.48
C HIS A 126 -5.38 -15.19 14.69
N ARG A 127 -4.44 -16.01 15.16
CA ARG A 127 -4.66 -16.87 16.34
C ARG A 127 -4.92 -16.08 17.62
N ALA A 128 -4.11 -15.05 17.87
CA ALA A 128 -4.22 -14.23 19.08
C ALA A 128 -5.56 -13.48 19.16
N LEU A 129 -6.09 -13.04 18.04
CA LEU A 129 -7.35 -12.28 17.96
C LEU A 129 -8.58 -13.14 17.62
N GLY A 130 -8.41 -14.46 17.52
CA GLY A 130 -9.51 -15.38 17.19
C GLY A 130 -10.01 -15.23 15.75
N ILE A 131 -9.19 -14.67 14.86
CA ILE A 131 -9.49 -14.53 13.44
C ILE A 131 -9.10 -15.83 12.74
N PRO A 132 -9.97 -16.45 11.92
CA PRO A 132 -9.62 -17.68 11.21
C PRO A 132 -8.41 -17.48 10.27
N PHE A 133 -7.45 -18.41 10.34
CA PHE A 133 -6.31 -18.45 9.44
C PHE A 133 -6.43 -19.65 8.50
N PRO A 134 -7.08 -19.49 7.34
CA PRO A 134 -7.29 -20.58 6.42
C PRO A 134 -6.04 -20.92 5.61
N SER A 135 -6.10 -22.01 4.86
CA SER A 135 -5.01 -22.44 3.97
C SER A 135 -4.64 -21.34 2.97
N VAL A 136 -3.39 -21.37 2.47
CA VAL A 136 -2.92 -20.43 1.43
C VAL A 136 -3.87 -20.44 0.21
N LYS A 137 -4.40 -21.61 -0.16
CA LYS A 137 -5.37 -21.71 -1.27
C LYS A 137 -6.60 -20.87 -0.98
N GLU A 138 -7.21 -21.04 0.17
CA GLU A 138 -8.43 -20.35 0.57
C GLU A 138 -8.20 -18.85 0.76
N ARG A 139 -7.05 -18.44 1.32
CA ARG A 139 -6.71 -17.00 1.44
C ARG A 139 -6.70 -16.29 0.08
N PHE A 140 -6.17 -16.95 -0.96
CA PHE A 140 -6.21 -16.41 -2.32
C PHE A 140 -7.61 -16.42 -2.95
N GLU A 141 -8.43 -17.43 -2.66
CA GLU A 141 -9.83 -17.46 -3.07
C GLU A 141 -10.62 -16.32 -2.40
N ARG A 142 -10.40 -16.09 -1.10
CA ARG A 142 -11.00 -14.96 -0.36
C ARG A 142 -10.50 -13.60 -0.87
N LEU A 143 -9.22 -13.47 -1.21
CA LEU A 143 -8.69 -12.25 -1.84
C LEU A 143 -9.40 -11.95 -3.16
N GLU A 144 -9.54 -12.95 -4.03
CA GLU A 144 -10.21 -12.79 -5.33
C GLU A 144 -11.68 -12.39 -5.15
N GLU A 145 -12.43 -13.09 -4.27
CA GLU A 145 -13.81 -12.73 -3.96
C GLU A 145 -13.95 -11.34 -3.32
N THR A 146 -13.02 -10.94 -2.44
CA THR A 146 -13.03 -9.60 -1.84
C THR A 146 -12.88 -8.52 -2.90
N VAL A 147 -11.98 -8.70 -3.86
CA VAL A 147 -11.81 -7.75 -4.98
C VAL A 147 -13.05 -7.72 -5.88
N GLN A 148 -13.65 -8.87 -6.17
CA GLN A 148 -14.90 -8.94 -6.95
C GLN A 148 -16.06 -8.24 -6.24
N ILE A 149 -16.21 -8.45 -4.92
CA ILE A 149 -17.20 -7.76 -4.09
C ILE A 149 -16.94 -6.24 -4.11
N ALA A 150 -15.67 -5.80 -4.00
CA ALA A 150 -15.30 -4.40 -4.07
C ALA A 150 -15.76 -3.77 -5.39
N LEU A 151 -15.41 -4.37 -6.52
CA LEU A 151 -15.80 -3.90 -7.84
C LEU A 151 -17.32 -3.87 -7.99
N GLN A 152 -18.05 -4.88 -7.49
CA GLN A 152 -19.50 -4.90 -7.55
C GLN A 152 -20.13 -3.84 -6.65
N MET A 153 -19.61 -3.62 -5.42
CA MET A 153 -20.09 -2.58 -4.50
C MET A 153 -19.86 -1.16 -5.03
N TRP A 154 -18.83 -0.94 -5.83
CA TRP A 154 -18.56 0.37 -6.43
C TRP A 154 -19.25 0.59 -7.79
N ALA A 155 -19.73 -0.48 -8.45
CA ALA A 155 -20.34 -0.40 -9.78
C ALA A 155 -21.80 0.06 -9.77
N ASP A 156 -22.54 -0.10 -8.67
CA ASP A 156 -24.01 0.08 -8.65
C ASP A 156 -24.48 1.54 -8.40
N GLU A 157 -23.58 2.49 -8.45
CA GLU A 157 -23.85 3.92 -8.23
C GLU A 157 -24.55 4.23 -6.89
N GLY A 158 -24.53 3.29 -5.93
CA GLY A 158 -25.17 3.44 -4.64
C GLY A 158 -26.70 3.40 -4.68
N LYS A 159 -27.31 2.85 -5.72
CA LYS A 159 -28.76 2.73 -5.83
C LYS A 159 -29.23 1.39 -5.28
N TYR A 160 -30.17 1.45 -4.35
CA TYR A 160 -30.66 0.28 -3.63
C TYR A 160 -31.30 -0.77 -4.56
N ASP A 161 -31.97 -0.34 -5.60
CA ASP A 161 -32.62 -1.17 -6.61
C ASP A 161 -31.66 -1.82 -7.61
N ARG A 162 -30.43 -1.30 -7.69
CA ARG A 162 -29.38 -1.83 -8.57
C ARG A 162 -28.39 -2.75 -7.85
N ALA A 163 -28.40 -2.76 -6.51
CA ALA A 163 -27.51 -3.62 -5.73
C ALA A 163 -27.87 -5.10 -5.94
N ARG A 164 -26.92 -5.86 -6.46
CA ARG A 164 -27.07 -7.26 -6.79
C ARG A 164 -26.51 -8.15 -5.70
N PRO A 165 -26.99 -9.41 -5.56
CA PRO A 165 -26.36 -10.37 -4.66
C PRO A 165 -24.98 -10.75 -5.16
N PHE A 166 -24.11 -11.12 -4.24
CA PHE A 166 -22.85 -11.82 -4.52
C PHE A 166 -22.91 -13.22 -3.92
N SER A 167 -22.61 -14.23 -4.72
CA SER A 167 -22.60 -15.62 -4.28
C SER A 167 -21.28 -16.28 -4.69
N GLY A 168 -20.28 -16.16 -3.83
CA GLY A 168 -18.99 -16.80 -3.95
C GLY A 168 -18.94 -18.13 -3.21
N ARG A 169 -17.75 -18.70 -3.15
CA ARG A 169 -17.46 -19.91 -2.39
C ARG A 169 -17.35 -19.62 -0.88
N HIS A 170 -16.76 -18.47 -0.53
CA HIS A 170 -16.43 -18.08 0.84
C HIS A 170 -17.32 -16.95 1.35
N TYR A 171 -17.88 -16.13 0.47
CA TYR A 171 -18.72 -15.01 0.84
C TYR A 171 -20.06 -15.03 0.12
N ARG A 172 -21.11 -14.70 0.86
CA ARG A 172 -22.46 -14.52 0.33
C ARG A 172 -23.03 -13.23 0.87
N LEU A 173 -23.37 -12.32 -0.02
CA LEU A 173 -24.01 -11.03 0.31
C LEU A 173 -25.36 -11.02 -0.42
N GLU A 174 -26.43 -10.74 0.30
CA GLU A 174 -27.76 -10.58 -0.32
C GLU A 174 -27.78 -9.37 -1.25
N ARG A 175 -27.02 -8.33 -0.91
CA ARG A 175 -26.87 -7.13 -1.71
C ARG A 175 -25.49 -6.53 -1.52
N THR A 176 -24.84 -6.18 -2.60
CA THR A 176 -23.55 -5.45 -2.58
C THR A 176 -23.78 -3.94 -2.54
N LEU A 177 -24.66 -3.49 -1.65
CA LEU A 177 -25.04 -2.09 -1.51
C LEU A 177 -23.91 -1.28 -0.85
N ASN A 178 -23.55 -0.15 -1.46
CA ASN A 178 -22.56 0.78 -0.94
C ASN A 178 -23.05 2.24 -1.02
N VAL A 179 -23.69 2.71 0.03
CA VAL A 179 -24.27 4.06 0.15
C VAL A 179 -23.63 4.75 1.37
N PRO A 180 -23.06 5.97 1.23
CA PRO A 180 -22.75 6.66 -0.02
C PRO A 180 -21.67 5.95 -0.83
N GLN A 181 -21.56 6.26 -2.11
CA GLN A 181 -20.50 5.77 -3.00
C GLN A 181 -19.20 6.57 -2.81
N ALA A 182 -18.06 5.98 -3.23
CA ALA A 182 -16.79 6.67 -3.30
C ALA A 182 -16.85 7.90 -4.23
N LEU A 183 -15.94 8.85 -4.05
CA LEU A 183 -15.80 10.01 -4.96
C LEU A 183 -15.05 9.64 -6.22
N GLN A 184 -14.01 8.80 -6.10
CA GLN A 184 -13.21 8.37 -7.25
C GLN A 184 -14.04 7.51 -8.21
N ARG A 185 -13.81 7.68 -9.51
CA ARG A 185 -14.47 6.94 -10.58
C ARG A 185 -13.44 6.25 -11.47
N PRO A 186 -13.66 5.01 -11.88
CA PRO A 186 -14.83 4.17 -11.56
C PRO A 186 -14.87 3.69 -10.11
N HIS A 187 -13.74 3.68 -9.40
CA HIS A 187 -13.59 3.29 -7.99
C HIS A 187 -12.24 3.80 -7.45
N PRO A 188 -12.02 3.77 -6.12
CA PRO A 188 -10.69 3.95 -5.54
C PRO A 188 -9.70 2.94 -6.16
N PRO A 189 -8.47 3.34 -6.54
CA PRO A 189 -7.51 2.44 -7.16
C PRO A 189 -7.23 1.22 -6.27
N ILE A 190 -7.17 0.04 -6.89
CA ILE A 190 -6.90 -1.24 -6.23
C ILE A 190 -5.44 -1.58 -6.41
N LEU A 191 -4.71 -1.70 -5.29
CA LEU A 191 -3.34 -2.19 -5.25
C LEU A 191 -3.32 -3.59 -4.64
N ILE A 192 -2.79 -4.59 -5.37
CA ILE A 192 -2.59 -5.94 -4.84
C ILE A 192 -1.11 -6.14 -4.51
N GLY A 193 -0.82 -6.48 -3.24
CA GLY A 193 0.53 -6.73 -2.75
C GLY A 193 0.95 -8.19 -2.86
N GLY A 194 2.24 -8.40 -3.19
CA GLY A 194 2.90 -9.69 -3.25
C GLY A 194 3.41 -10.08 -4.64
N GLY A 195 4.41 -10.98 -4.67
CA GLY A 195 5.13 -11.38 -5.89
C GLY A 195 4.81 -12.80 -6.38
N GLY A 196 3.73 -13.44 -5.94
CA GLY A 196 3.35 -14.80 -6.34
C GLY A 196 2.92 -14.89 -7.81
N GLU A 197 3.71 -15.59 -8.63
CA GLU A 197 3.57 -15.61 -10.10
C GLU A 197 2.22 -16.15 -10.59
N ARG A 198 1.82 -17.29 -10.01
CA ARG A 198 0.63 -18.02 -10.49
C ARG A 198 -0.69 -17.41 -10.02
N LYS A 199 -0.71 -16.80 -8.83
CA LYS A 199 -1.94 -16.29 -8.23
C LYS A 199 -1.91 -14.77 -8.11
N THR A 200 -0.96 -14.19 -7.37
CA THR A 200 -0.94 -12.74 -7.14
C THR A 200 -0.86 -11.96 -8.43
N LEU A 201 0.16 -12.22 -9.27
CA LEU A 201 0.35 -11.47 -10.52
C LEU A 201 -0.78 -11.71 -11.54
N ARG A 202 -1.44 -12.88 -11.51
CA ARG A 202 -2.66 -13.11 -12.28
C ARG A 202 -3.81 -12.22 -11.79
N LEU A 203 -4.02 -12.14 -10.46
CA LEU A 203 -5.08 -11.28 -9.90
C LEU A 203 -4.79 -9.79 -10.16
N VAL A 204 -3.51 -9.39 -10.09
CA VAL A 204 -3.08 -8.04 -10.49
C VAL A 204 -3.49 -7.76 -11.94
N ALA A 205 -3.09 -8.63 -12.86
CA ALA A 205 -3.41 -8.47 -14.28
C ALA A 205 -4.92 -8.44 -14.56
N GLN A 206 -5.71 -9.14 -13.76
CA GLN A 206 -7.14 -9.27 -13.95
C GLN A 206 -7.95 -8.11 -13.36
N TYR A 207 -7.54 -7.60 -12.19
CA TYR A 207 -8.39 -6.71 -11.40
C TYR A 207 -7.73 -5.42 -10.93
N ALA A 208 -6.40 -5.38 -10.74
CA ALA A 208 -5.76 -4.30 -10.00
C ALA A 208 -5.32 -3.13 -10.88
N ASP A 209 -5.33 -1.93 -10.32
CA ASP A 209 -4.77 -0.71 -10.93
C ASP A 209 -3.28 -0.58 -10.62
N ALA A 210 -2.80 -1.26 -9.56
CA ALA A 210 -1.41 -1.28 -9.16
C ALA A 210 -1.00 -2.65 -8.59
N CYS A 211 0.29 -2.97 -8.70
CA CYS A 211 0.91 -4.06 -7.95
C CYS A 211 1.96 -3.52 -6.98
N ASN A 212 2.23 -4.26 -5.91
CA ASN A 212 3.36 -3.96 -5.03
C ASN A 212 4.29 -5.17 -4.91
N LEU A 213 5.55 -4.96 -5.28
CA LEU A 213 6.64 -5.93 -5.16
C LEU A 213 7.57 -5.54 -4.00
N ASP A 214 8.38 -6.46 -3.50
CA ASP A 214 9.29 -6.23 -2.37
C ASP A 214 10.73 -6.07 -2.85
N SER A 215 11.45 -5.05 -2.37
CA SER A 215 12.85 -4.74 -2.72
C SER A 215 13.88 -5.77 -2.21
N ARG A 216 13.45 -6.78 -1.44
CA ARG A 216 14.30 -7.93 -1.10
C ARG A 216 14.56 -8.87 -2.28
N LEU A 217 13.84 -8.70 -3.37
CA LEU A 217 14.14 -9.36 -4.63
C LEU A 217 15.38 -8.72 -5.27
N SER A 218 16.25 -9.52 -5.88
CA SER A 218 17.29 -8.98 -6.77
C SER A 218 16.64 -8.35 -8.01
N ASP A 219 17.37 -7.47 -8.70
CA ASP A 219 16.88 -6.81 -9.92
C ASP A 219 16.49 -7.83 -11.01
N ASP A 220 17.23 -8.93 -11.15
CA ASP A 220 16.88 -10.01 -12.07
C ASP A 220 15.55 -10.68 -11.70
N HIS A 221 15.33 -10.97 -10.42
CA HIS A 221 14.08 -11.53 -9.94
C HIS A 221 12.92 -10.54 -10.10
N LEU A 222 13.16 -9.25 -9.84
CA LEU A 222 12.17 -8.22 -10.04
C LEU A 222 11.78 -8.10 -11.51
N GLY A 223 12.77 -8.04 -12.42
CA GLY A 223 12.57 -8.06 -13.86
C GLY A 223 11.77 -9.29 -14.33
N HIS A 224 12.09 -10.48 -13.78
CA HIS A 224 11.33 -11.69 -14.04
C HIS A 224 9.86 -11.57 -13.59
N LYS A 225 9.58 -11.03 -12.38
CA LYS A 225 8.20 -10.82 -11.90
C LYS A 225 7.42 -9.86 -12.82
N LEU A 226 8.06 -8.80 -13.27
CA LEU A 226 7.46 -7.85 -14.21
C LEU A 226 7.16 -8.50 -15.58
N ALA A 227 8.05 -9.34 -16.07
CA ALA A 227 7.82 -10.12 -17.30
C ALA A 227 6.66 -11.12 -17.16
N VAL A 228 6.55 -11.80 -16.00
CA VAL A 228 5.40 -12.69 -15.70
C VAL A 228 4.10 -11.90 -15.65
N LEU A 229 4.07 -10.71 -15.01
CA LEU A 229 2.90 -9.83 -15.00
C LEU A 229 2.51 -9.41 -16.43
N ARG A 230 3.47 -9.01 -17.26
CA ARG A 230 3.25 -8.68 -18.67
C ARG A 230 2.61 -9.85 -19.42
N GLY A 231 3.13 -11.06 -19.27
CA GLY A 231 2.56 -12.26 -19.88
C GLY A 231 1.13 -12.58 -19.39
N HIS A 232 0.77 -12.26 -18.14
CA HIS A 232 -0.62 -12.35 -17.69
C HIS A 232 -1.51 -11.30 -18.36
N CYS A 233 -1.04 -10.06 -18.50
CA CYS A 233 -1.75 -8.99 -19.17
C CYS A 233 -2.02 -9.32 -20.64
N GLU A 234 -1.02 -9.83 -21.36
CA GLU A 234 -1.14 -10.26 -22.76
C GLU A 234 -2.23 -11.34 -22.93
N ARG A 235 -2.24 -12.37 -22.05
CA ARG A 235 -3.28 -13.42 -22.09
C ARG A 235 -4.68 -12.90 -21.81
N LEU A 236 -4.81 -11.82 -21.07
CA LEU A 236 -6.10 -11.19 -20.72
C LEU A 236 -6.49 -10.05 -21.68
N GLY A 237 -5.63 -9.69 -22.64
CA GLY A 237 -5.85 -8.57 -23.53
C GLY A 237 -5.86 -7.21 -22.82
N ARG A 238 -5.19 -7.09 -21.66
CA ARG A 238 -5.12 -5.88 -20.86
C ARG A 238 -3.80 -5.15 -21.10
N PRO A 239 -3.80 -3.82 -21.34
CA PRO A 239 -2.55 -3.06 -21.44
C PRO A 239 -1.74 -3.16 -20.15
N TYR A 240 -0.49 -3.63 -20.24
CA TYR A 240 0.42 -3.73 -19.09
C TYR A 240 0.71 -2.36 -18.47
N GLU A 241 0.76 -1.32 -19.30
CA GLU A 241 1.00 0.05 -18.91
C GLU A 241 -0.16 0.65 -18.10
N ALA A 242 -1.35 0.06 -18.15
CA ALA A 242 -2.48 0.45 -17.31
C ALA A 242 -2.29 0.11 -15.83
N ILE A 243 -1.32 -0.75 -15.52
CA ILE A 243 -1.01 -1.16 -14.15
C ILE A 243 0.19 -0.34 -13.64
N GLU A 244 0.05 0.31 -12.49
CA GLU A 244 1.14 0.95 -11.78
C GLU A 244 2.00 -0.12 -11.09
N LYS A 245 3.31 -0.11 -11.34
CA LYS A 245 4.27 -1.01 -10.70
C LYS A 245 4.91 -0.29 -9.53
N THR A 246 4.58 -0.71 -8.32
CA THR A 246 5.15 -0.14 -7.11
C THR A 246 6.13 -1.12 -6.45
N LEU A 247 7.19 -0.57 -5.86
CA LEU A 247 8.19 -1.32 -5.13
C LEU A 247 8.18 -0.90 -3.65
N TYR A 248 7.99 -1.86 -2.74
CA TYR A 248 8.16 -1.65 -1.31
C TYR A 248 9.65 -1.59 -0.99
N GLY A 249 10.19 -0.38 -0.87
CA GLY A 249 11.60 -0.11 -0.74
C GLY A 249 12.04 0.07 0.71
N ARG A 250 12.95 -0.79 1.16
CA ARG A 250 13.60 -0.68 2.47
C ARG A 250 14.90 0.06 2.30
N LEU A 251 14.89 1.36 2.51
CA LEU A 251 16.07 2.19 2.38
C LEU A 251 16.36 2.90 3.69
N HIS A 252 17.63 2.94 4.07
CA HIS A 252 18.12 3.84 5.08
C HIS A 252 19.07 4.81 4.42
N VAL A 253 18.73 6.10 4.41
CA VAL A 253 19.50 7.16 3.75
C VAL A 253 19.88 8.21 4.77
N THR A 254 21.17 8.58 4.80
CA THR A 254 21.69 9.70 5.60
C THR A 254 22.50 10.63 4.72
N ARG A 255 22.68 11.89 5.13
CA ARG A 255 23.43 12.88 4.33
C ARG A 255 24.88 12.48 4.05
N ASP A 256 25.50 11.75 4.98
CA ASP A 256 26.91 11.34 4.89
C ASP A 256 27.12 9.90 4.38
N GLY A 257 26.05 9.11 4.26
CA GLY A 257 26.10 7.72 3.80
C GLY A 257 26.88 6.79 4.73
N ARG A 258 26.98 7.12 6.04
CA ARG A 258 27.75 6.33 7.01
C ARG A 258 26.88 5.33 7.78
N GLY A 259 27.53 4.41 8.49
CA GLY A 259 26.83 3.47 9.38
C GLY A 259 25.93 2.47 8.65
N GLY A 260 26.27 2.10 7.41
CA GLY A 260 25.48 1.18 6.58
C GLY A 260 24.29 1.83 5.87
N SER A 261 24.20 3.18 5.92
CA SER A 261 23.19 3.92 5.14
C SER A 261 23.68 4.21 3.72
N MET A 262 22.75 4.53 2.84
CA MET A 262 23.04 5.13 1.54
C MET A 262 23.27 6.63 1.69
N SER A 263 24.17 7.21 0.88
CA SER A 263 24.20 8.64 0.64
C SER A 263 23.08 9.05 -0.34
N PRO A 264 22.70 10.34 -0.42
CA PRO A 264 21.67 10.80 -1.36
C PRO A 264 21.95 10.43 -2.82
N PRO A 265 23.19 10.57 -3.37
CA PRO A 265 23.48 10.11 -4.73
C PRO A 265 23.24 8.60 -4.92
N GLN A 266 23.65 7.76 -3.96
CA GLN A 266 23.43 6.30 -4.02
C GLN A 266 21.94 5.94 -4.00
N ALA A 267 21.13 6.63 -3.21
CA ALA A 267 19.69 6.44 -3.18
C ALA A 267 19.02 6.85 -4.50
N VAL A 268 19.47 7.94 -5.12
CA VAL A 268 18.99 8.36 -6.46
C VAL A 268 19.41 7.36 -7.54
N ASP A 269 20.64 6.83 -7.49
CA ASP A 269 21.12 5.81 -8.42
C ASP A 269 20.34 4.50 -8.27
N TYR A 270 20.04 4.08 -7.03
CA TYR A 270 19.13 2.96 -6.79
C TYR A 270 17.76 3.19 -7.43
N CYS A 271 17.15 4.37 -7.20
CA CYS A 271 15.85 4.70 -7.80
C CYS A 271 15.91 4.73 -9.33
N ARG A 272 17.04 5.17 -9.92
CA ARG A 272 17.23 5.13 -11.38
C ARG A 272 17.21 3.70 -11.90
N MET A 273 17.94 2.78 -11.26
CA MET A 273 17.92 1.36 -11.64
C MET A 273 16.50 0.78 -11.59
N GLN A 274 15.72 1.14 -10.56
CA GLN A 274 14.34 0.68 -10.46
C GLN A 274 13.43 1.30 -11.54
N ALA A 275 13.62 2.58 -11.87
CA ALA A 275 12.90 3.23 -12.97
C ALA A 275 13.24 2.61 -14.34
N ASP A 276 14.49 2.23 -14.56
CA ASP A 276 14.95 1.53 -15.77
C ASP A 276 14.36 0.11 -15.87
N LEU A 277 14.03 -0.53 -14.76
CA LEU A 277 13.27 -1.79 -14.73
C LEU A 277 11.77 -1.58 -14.97
N GLY A 278 11.27 -0.36 -14.96
CA GLY A 278 9.87 -0.03 -15.16
C GLY A 278 9.06 0.11 -13.88
N ILE A 279 9.69 0.34 -12.74
CA ILE A 279 9.00 0.67 -11.47
C ILE A 279 8.55 2.13 -11.50
N ASP A 280 7.25 2.36 -11.29
CA ASP A 280 6.62 3.68 -11.33
C ASP A 280 6.76 4.43 -10.01
N THR A 281 6.67 3.70 -8.89
CA THR A 281 6.61 4.31 -7.55
C THR A 281 7.42 3.48 -6.55
N LEU A 282 8.33 4.13 -5.83
CA LEU A 282 8.97 3.57 -4.66
C LEU A 282 8.09 3.89 -3.44
N ILE A 283 7.59 2.88 -2.75
CA ILE A 283 6.92 3.05 -1.45
C ILE A 283 7.96 2.78 -0.38
N LEU A 284 8.50 3.87 0.15
CA LEU A 284 9.60 3.88 1.09
C LEU A 284 9.15 3.45 2.48
N VAL A 285 9.86 2.53 3.08
CA VAL A 285 9.93 2.38 4.53
C VAL A 285 11.37 2.60 4.98
N ASP A 286 11.60 3.48 5.96
CA ASP A 286 12.93 3.61 6.54
C ASP A 286 13.26 2.36 7.35
N GLU A 287 14.40 1.72 7.07
CA GLU A 287 14.81 0.48 7.75
C GLU A 287 15.00 0.65 9.25
N LYS A 288 15.36 1.85 9.70
CA LYS A 288 15.48 2.20 11.12
C LYS A 288 14.18 2.76 11.70
N PHE A 289 13.12 2.85 10.88
CA PHE A 289 11.78 3.34 11.27
C PHE A 289 11.80 4.73 11.90
N ASN A 290 12.67 5.61 11.40
CA ASN A 290 12.96 6.91 11.98
C ASN A 290 12.10 8.05 11.42
N VAL A 291 10.84 7.76 11.09
CA VAL A 291 9.92 8.73 10.47
C VAL A 291 9.63 9.96 11.33
N TYR A 292 9.94 9.88 12.64
CA TYR A 292 9.80 11.00 13.57
C TYR A 292 11.03 11.91 13.64
N ASP A 293 12.13 11.51 13.00
CA ASP A 293 13.31 12.37 12.88
C ASP A 293 13.02 13.49 11.87
N PRO A 294 13.10 14.76 12.28
CA PRO A 294 12.94 15.87 11.35
C PRO A 294 13.86 15.80 10.15
N ASP A 295 15.12 15.41 10.33
CA ASP A 295 16.11 15.34 9.25
C ASP A 295 15.75 14.32 8.17
N PHE A 296 15.02 13.26 8.52
CA PHE A 296 14.54 12.26 7.54
C PHE A 296 13.65 12.89 6.46
N LEU A 297 12.58 13.57 6.87
CA LEU A 297 11.64 14.19 5.92
C LEU A 297 12.26 15.38 5.19
N ASP A 298 13.16 16.14 5.85
CA ASP A 298 13.87 17.26 5.23
C ASP A 298 14.85 16.78 4.15
N LEU A 299 15.54 15.66 4.38
CA LEU A 299 16.41 15.05 3.39
C LEU A 299 15.62 14.56 2.16
N TRP A 300 14.52 13.85 2.42
CA TRP A 300 13.68 13.33 1.31
C TRP A 300 13.03 14.46 0.51
N GLY A 301 12.43 15.44 1.18
CA GLY A 301 11.75 16.55 0.50
C GLY A 301 12.69 17.55 -0.17
N GLY A 302 13.81 17.87 0.47
CA GLY A 302 14.75 18.87 -0.03
C GLY A 302 15.68 18.38 -1.13
N GLU A 303 16.06 17.09 -1.12
CA GLU A 303 17.10 16.56 -2.01
C GLU A 303 16.61 15.37 -2.86
N LEU A 304 16.03 14.34 -2.22
CA LEU A 304 15.79 13.06 -2.87
C LEU A 304 14.56 13.09 -3.80
N ILE A 305 13.40 13.51 -3.30
CA ILE A 305 12.17 13.52 -4.11
C ILE A 305 12.30 14.39 -5.35
N PRO A 306 12.85 15.64 -5.27
CA PRO A 306 13.07 16.45 -6.47
C PRO A 306 14.01 15.80 -7.50
N ALA A 307 15.02 15.04 -7.04
CA ALA A 307 15.94 14.33 -7.93
C ALA A 307 15.27 13.10 -8.56
N ILE A 308 14.55 12.29 -7.75
CA ILE A 308 13.84 11.09 -8.21
C ILE A 308 12.73 11.43 -9.21
N GLN A 309 11.98 12.51 -8.98
CA GLN A 309 10.91 12.96 -9.87
C GLN A 309 11.41 13.42 -11.26
N ARG A 310 12.72 13.55 -11.49
CA ARG A 310 13.33 13.77 -12.80
C ARG A 310 13.59 12.48 -13.56
N LEU A 311 13.58 11.33 -12.88
CA LEU A 311 13.80 10.03 -13.49
C LEU A 311 12.59 9.62 -14.32
N ARG A 312 12.85 9.16 -15.54
CA ARG A 312 11.80 8.60 -16.41
C ARG A 312 11.72 7.10 -16.21
N VAL A 313 10.50 6.59 -16.18
CA VAL A 313 10.22 5.17 -16.03
C VAL A 313 10.24 4.52 -17.42
N ALA A 314 11.02 3.46 -17.56
CA ALA A 314 11.11 2.73 -18.82
C ALA A 314 9.77 2.09 -19.21
N GLY A 315 9.40 2.20 -20.47
CA GLY A 315 8.17 1.62 -21.01
C GLY A 315 6.88 2.36 -20.65
N ARG A 316 7.00 3.65 -20.27
CA ARG A 316 5.87 4.59 -20.06
C ARG A 316 5.74 5.58 -21.19
#